data_9c1d9c78c264f9e12282c16dd8555c9c
#
_entry.id   9c1d9c78c264f9e12282c16dd8555c9c
#
_cell.length_a   1.000
_cell.length_b   1.000
_cell.length_c   1.000
_cell.angle_alpha   90.00
_cell.angle_beta   90.00
_cell.angle_gamma   90.00
#
_symmetry.space_group_name_H-M   'P 1'
#
loop_
_entity.id
_entity.type
_entity.pdbx_description
1 polymer ?
#
loop_
_entity_poly.entity_id
_entity_poly.type
_entity_poly.pdbx_seq_one_letter_code
_entity_poly.pdbx_strand_id
1 'polypeptide(L)'
;MLSINKTIPVIGFTEEAYNKMWALVDHNNKEIGWHGTVESKDNAYLITDILVYPQTVTAASIRADEDKFNEWMLELAISPEDTFDKLRFHGHSHVNMSVSPSTVDLQLQEDTLAQIKDDDFYIFFIVNKSRTIWCRLYDKKTGLIYETNDVEIIKPRNPMQDWAEKTSKENIILPKKVTQKTPYNKHSNGLPQNKAYQNYYYSTDDDDMMLYNDEYEYYKSRRNK
;
A
#
# COMPACT_ATOMS: atom_id res chain seq x y z
N MET A 1 -1.75 -2.44 40.97
CA MET A 1 -1.24 -2.68 39.61
C MET A 1 -1.99 -1.71 38.70
N LEU A 2 -1.31 -0.70 38.17
CA LEU A 2 -1.90 0.21 37.18
C LEU A 2 -1.81 -0.52 35.82
N SER A 3 -2.94 -0.98 35.28
CA SER A 3 -3.01 -1.44 33.90
C SER A 3 -3.08 -0.22 32.99
N ILE A 4 -2.05 0.03 32.22
CA ILE A 4 -2.08 1.00 31.13
C ILE A 4 -2.89 0.33 30.01
N ASN A 5 -4.17 0.64 29.89
CA ASN A 5 -4.94 0.34 28.67
C ASN A 5 -4.42 1.26 27.57
N LYS A 6 -3.34 0.86 26.91
CA LYS A 6 -2.87 1.53 25.69
C LYS A 6 -3.84 1.12 24.57
N THR A 7 -4.86 1.93 24.35
CA THR A 7 -5.71 1.77 23.16
C THR A 7 -4.85 2.12 21.94
N ILE A 8 -4.71 1.15 21.05
CA ILE A 8 -3.99 1.31 19.79
C ILE A 8 -4.80 2.28 18.91
N PRO A 9 -4.19 3.34 18.34
CA PRO A 9 -4.87 4.19 17.39
C PRO A 9 -5.34 3.41 16.15
N VAL A 10 -6.54 3.76 15.68
CA VAL A 10 -7.14 3.14 14.50
C VAL A 10 -7.21 4.17 13.38
N ILE A 11 -6.62 3.88 12.23
CA ILE A 11 -6.70 4.72 11.03
C ILE A 11 -7.54 3.98 9.99
N GLY A 12 -8.70 4.55 9.66
CA GLY A 12 -9.60 4.03 8.64
C GLY A 12 -9.67 4.92 7.42
N PHE A 13 -10.27 4.42 6.37
CA PHE A 13 -10.59 5.16 5.15
C PHE A 13 -12.06 4.99 4.81
N THR A 14 -12.68 6.04 4.27
CA THR A 14 -13.89 5.84 3.47
C THR A 14 -13.54 5.04 2.21
N GLU A 15 -14.52 4.36 1.63
CA GLU A 15 -14.31 3.61 0.38
C GLU A 15 -13.81 4.53 -0.74
N GLU A 16 -14.37 5.73 -0.84
CA GLU A 16 -13.99 6.73 -1.84
C GLU A 16 -12.54 7.19 -1.66
N ALA A 17 -12.14 7.60 -0.46
CA ALA A 17 -10.78 8.04 -0.18
C ALA A 17 -9.75 6.93 -0.45
N TYR A 18 -10.06 5.70 -0.05
CA TYR A 18 -9.21 4.55 -0.31
C TYR A 18 -9.02 4.28 -1.81
N ASN A 19 -10.12 4.30 -2.56
CA ASN A 19 -10.10 4.08 -3.99
C ASN A 19 -9.40 5.22 -4.74
N LYS A 20 -9.61 6.48 -4.35
CA LYS A 20 -8.89 7.65 -4.91
C LYS A 20 -7.38 7.50 -4.72
N MET A 21 -6.92 7.19 -3.50
CA MET A 21 -5.49 7.00 -3.20
C MET A 21 -4.87 5.93 -4.10
N TRP A 22 -5.47 4.75 -4.17
CA TRP A 22 -4.91 3.66 -4.95
C TRP A 22 -5.02 3.88 -6.46
N ALA A 23 -6.09 4.51 -6.95
CA ALA A 23 -6.20 4.89 -8.35
C ALA A 23 -5.07 5.84 -8.79
N LEU A 24 -4.71 6.81 -7.93
CA LEU A 24 -3.57 7.71 -8.16
C LEU A 24 -2.25 6.94 -8.24
N VAL A 25 -2.00 6.04 -7.28
CA VAL A 25 -0.78 5.22 -7.23
C VAL A 25 -0.66 4.31 -8.45
N ASP A 26 -1.75 3.66 -8.84
CA ASP A 26 -1.77 2.73 -9.98
C ASP A 26 -1.56 3.44 -11.32
N HIS A 27 -2.20 4.60 -11.50
CA HIS A 27 -2.16 5.37 -12.74
C HIS A 27 -0.77 5.99 -12.99
N ASN A 28 -0.06 6.40 -11.93
CA ASN A 28 1.18 7.16 -12.07
C ASN A 28 2.42 6.27 -11.97
N ASN A 29 3.40 6.56 -12.84
CA ASN A 29 4.74 5.93 -12.82
C ASN A 29 5.81 6.89 -12.29
N LYS A 30 5.39 7.93 -11.58
CA LYS A 30 6.21 8.93 -10.90
C LYS A 30 5.71 9.04 -9.46
N GLU A 31 6.55 9.55 -8.58
CA GLU A 31 6.11 9.90 -7.24
C GLU A 31 5.07 10.99 -7.32
N ILE A 32 3.98 10.83 -6.59
CA ILE A 32 2.92 11.82 -6.46
C ILE A 32 2.57 12.01 -5.01
N GLY A 33 2.23 13.25 -4.63
CA GLY A 33 1.79 13.61 -3.29
C GLY A 33 0.33 14.05 -3.27
N TRP A 34 -0.27 13.94 -2.12
CA TRP A 34 -1.64 14.39 -1.86
C TRP A 34 -1.81 14.79 -0.40
N HIS A 35 -2.79 15.62 -0.14
CA HIS A 35 -3.35 15.82 1.18
C HIS A 35 -4.64 15.03 1.33
N GLY A 36 -5.19 14.97 2.55
CA GLY A 36 -6.48 14.37 2.79
C GLY A 36 -7.16 14.98 4.01
N THR A 37 -8.47 14.90 3.98
CA THR A 37 -9.32 15.28 5.12
C THR A 37 -9.46 14.12 6.08
N VAL A 38 -9.46 14.42 7.37
CA VAL A 38 -9.59 13.42 8.43
C VAL A 38 -10.64 13.85 9.43
N GLU A 39 -11.53 12.95 9.76
CA GLU A 39 -12.41 13.05 10.92
C GLU A 39 -11.84 12.21 12.06
N SER A 40 -11.77 12.76 13.26
CA SER A 40 -11.26 12.05 14.43
C SER A 40 -12.30 11.98 15.54
N LYS A 41 -12.35 10.83 16.18
CA LYS A 41 -13.16 10.63 17.39
C LYS A 41 -12.41 9.67 18.31
N ASP A 42 -12.18 10.11 19.55
CA ASP A 42 -11.42 9.36 20.54
C ASP A 42 -10.02 9.00 19.99
N ASN A 43 -9.75 7.72 19.76
CA ASN A 43 -8.48 7.21 19.20
C ASN A 43 -8.65 6.64 17.79
N ALA A 44 -9.71 7.02 17.08
CA ALA A 44 -10.01 6.63 15.71
C ALA A 44 -9.92 7.83 14.76
N TYR A 45 -9.28 7.63 13.64
CA TYR A 45 -8.99 8.62 12.59
C TYR A 45 -9.52 8.10 11.27
N LEU A 46 -10.54 8.74 10.71
CA LEU A 46 -11.14 8.36 9.44
C LEU A 46 -10.69 9.32 8.34
N ILE A 47 -9.91 8.84 7.38
CA ILE A 47 -9.53 9.60 6.19
C ILE A 47 -10.76 9.59 5.26
N THR A 48 -11.32 10.78 5.03
CA THR A 48 -12.61 10.96 4.34
C THR A 48 -12.47 11.35 2.89
N ASP A 49 -11.37 12.02 2.51
CA ASP A 49 -11.08 12.36 1.12
C ASP A 49 -9.57 12.45 0.84
N ILE A 50 -9.22 12.38 -0.45
CA ILE A 50 -7.88 12.55 -1.00
C ILE A 50 -7.89 13.70 -1.99
N LEU A 51 -7.04 14.68 -1.75
CA LEU A 51 -6.97 15.94 -2.49
C LEU A 51 -5.56 16.11 -3.07
N VAL A 52 -5.48 16.20 -4.39
CA VAL A 52 -4.19 16.36 -5.10
C VAL A 52 -3.94 17.84 -5.36
N TYR A 53 -2.82 18.33 -4.88
CA TYR A 53 -2.40 19.72 -5.11
C TYR A 53 -1.59 19.85 -6.41
N PRO A 54 -1.50 21.06 -7.00
CA PRO A 54 -0.65 21.34 -8.17
C PRO A 54 0.82 21.04 -7.85
N GLN A 55 1.43 20.15 -8.65
CA GLN A 55 2.77 19.64 -8.38
C GLN A 55 3.54 19.28 -9.66
N THR A 56 4.85 19.41 -9.63
CA THR A 56 5.77 18.88 -10.63
C THR A 56 6.44 17.63 -10.05
N VAL A 57 6.41 16.53 -10.80
CA VAL A 57 6.85 15.23 -10.31
C VAL A 57 7.95 14.64 -11.18
N THR A 58 8.88 13.94 -10.55
CA THR A 58 9.92 13.15 -11.21
C THR A 58 9.83 11.68 -10.78
N ALA A 59 10.82 10.88 -11.14
CA ALA A 59 10.89 9.49 -10.71
C ALA A 59 11.12 9.34 -9.19
N ALA A 60 11.68 10.36 -8.54
CA ALA A 60 12.14 10.30 -7.15
C ALA A 60 11.97 11.65 -6.42
N SER A 61 11.09 12.52 -6.87
CA SER A 61 10.82 13.78 -6.17
C SER A 61 9.48 14.38 -6.55
N ILE A 62 8.88 15.05 -5.59
CA ILE A 62 7.66 15.84 -5.71
C ILE A 62 8.00 17.27 -5.34
N ARG A 63 7.57 18.23 -6.14
CA ARG A 63 7.69 19.65 -5.83
C ARG A 63 6.34 20.32 -6.07
N ALA A 64 5.81 20.97 -5.05
CA ALA A 64 4.64 21.83 -5.22
C ALA A 64 4.97 22.99 -6.18
N ASP A 65 4.01 23.37 -6.99
CA ASP A 65 4.04 24.64 -7.71
C ASP A 65 3.60 25.71 -6.70
N GLU A 66 4.55 26.50 -6.19
CA GLU A 66 4.31 27.38 -5.03
C GLU A 66 3.13 28.33 -5.20
N ASP A 67 3.04 28.99 -6.36
CA ASP A 67 1.97 29.95 -6.61
C ASP A 67 0.60 29.26 -6.68
N LYS A 68 0.50 28.18 -7.45
CA LYS A 68 -0.74 27.41 -7.59
C LYS A 68 -1.10 26.64 -6.31
N PHE A 69 -0.09 26.21 -5.56
CA PHE A 69 -0.34 25.56 -4.25
C PHE A 69 -0.96 26.56 -3.26
N ASN A 70 -0.45 27.78 -3.22
CA ASN A 70 -1.01 28.84 -2.37
C ASN A 70 -2.44 29.21 -2.80
N GLU A 71 -2.72 29.32 -4.10
CA GLU A 71 -4.07 29.52 -4.63
C GLU A 71 -5.00 28.36 -4.21
N TRP A 72 -4.56 27.13 -4.40
CA TRP A 72 -5.30 25.94 -4.03
C TRP A 72 -5.60 25.89 -2.52
N MET A 73 -4.62 26.22 -1.66
CA MET A 73 -4.82 26.30 -0.21
C MET A 73 -5.81 27.39 0.16
N LEU A 74 -5.77 28.54 -0.51
CA LEU A 74 -6.71 29.62 -0.29
C LEU A 74 -8.14 29.20 -0.69
N GLU A 75 -8.32 28.52 -1.83
CA GLU A 75 -9.61 27.98 -2.25
C GLU A 75 -10.20 27.03 -1.19
N LEU A 76 -9.39 26.16 -0.61
CA LEU A 76 -9.83 25.27 0.46
C LEU A 76 -10.21 26.04 1.73
N ALA A 77 -9.45 27.10 2.08
CA ALA A 77 -9.68 27.88 3.28
C ALA A 77 -10.97 28.72 3.21
N ILE A 78 -11.40 29.11 2.01
CA ILE A 78 -12.66 29.86 1.81
C ILE A 78 -13.84 28.97 1.44
N SER A 79 -13.61 27.66 1.27
CA SER A 79 -14.67 26.68 0.99
C SER A 79 -15.63 26.58 2.19
N PRO A 80 -16.96 26.54 1.95
CA PRO A 80 -17.94 26.41 3.01
C PRO A 80 -17.93 25.04 3.71
N GLU A 81 -17.14 24.09 3.24
CA GLU A 81 -17.13 22.70 3.68
C GLU A 81 -16.14 22.42 4.82
N ASP A 82 -15.49 23.47 5.36
CA ASP A 82 -14.46 23.36 6.40
C ASP A 82 -13.31 22.39 6.03
N THR A 83 -13.08 22.22 4.73
CA THR A 83 -12.10 21.26 4.18
C THR A 83 -10.70 21.55 4.69
N PHE A 84 -10.31 22.83 4.74
CA PHE A 84 -9.01 23.26 5.22
C PHE A 84 -8.73 22.83 6.66
N ASP A 85 -9.72 23.00 7.54
CA ASP A 85 -9.60 22.64 8.96
C ASP A 85 -9.50 21.13 9.17
N LYS A 86 -9.92 20.33 8.19
CA LYS A 86 -9.83 18.86 8.22
C LYS A 86 -8.59 18.29 7.55
N LEU A 87 -7.72 19.12 6.95
CA LEU A 87 -6.49 18.66 6.32
C LEU A 87 -5.49 18.18 7.39
N ARG A 88 -5.55 16.91 7.72
CA ARG A 88 -4.71 16.26 8.73
C ARG A 88 -4.02 15.00 8.23
N PHE A 89 -3.98 14.82 6.92
CA PHE A 89 -3.35 13.69 6.27
C PHE A 89 -2.49 14.16 5.10
N HIS A 90 -1.26 13.68 5.02
CA HIS A 90 -0.38 13.81 3.87
C HIS A 90 0.11 12.43 3.46
N GLY A 91 0.03 12.13 2.18
CA GLY A 91 0.56 10.90 1.62
C GLY A 91 1.32 11.14 0.33
N HIS A 92 2.22 10.22 0.02
CA HIS A 92 2.85 10.18 -1.29
C HIS A 92 3.23 8.74 -1.68
N SER A 93 3.51 8.55 -2.97
CA SER A 93 3.88 7.24 -3.50
C SER A 93 5.38 7.16 -3.79
N HIS A 94 6.01 6.07 -3.38
CA HIS A 94 7.37 5.69 -3.78
C HIS A 94 7.40 4.76 -4.99
N VAL A 95 6.34 4.75 -5.80
CA VAL A 95 6.17 3.90 -7.00
C VAL A 95 6.50 2.43 -6.72
N ASN A 96 7.71 1.97 -7.03
CA ASN A 96 8.18 0.59 -6.80
C ASN A 96 9.29 0.50 -5.74
N MET A 97 9.64 1.61 -5.08
CA MET A 97 10.68 1.64 -4.06
C MET A 97 10.15 1.24 -2.68
N SER A 98 11.08 1.10 -1.72
CA SER A 98 10.74 0.94 -0.30
C SER A 98 9.92 2.13 0.19
N VAL A 99 9.00 1.88 1.10
CA VAL A 99 8.18 2.92 1.75
C VAL A 99 8.88 3.60 2.95
N SER A 100 10.18 3.38 3.11
CA SER A 100 10.95 4.08 4.15
C SER A 100 11.04 5.57 3.84
N PRO A 101 10.79 6.47 4.82
CA PRO A 101 10.89 7.90 4.61
C PRO A 101 12.31 8.32 4.29
N SER A 102 12.48 9.22 3.34
CA SER A 102 13.72 9.90 3.03
C SER A 102 13.98 11.07 4.00
N THR A 103 15.17 11.66 3.93
CA THR A 103 15.48 12.88 4.72
C THR A 103 14.55 14.04 4.36
N VAL A 104 14.15 14.14 3.07
CA VAL A 104 13.22 15.18 2.61
C VAL A 104 11.82 14.95 3.19
N ASP A 105 11.37 13.70 3.26
CA ASP A 105 10.08 13.36 3.87
C ASP A 105 10.06 13.69 5.36
N LEU A 106 11.15 13.42 6.07
CA LEU A 106 11.26 13.75 7.48
C LEU A 106 11.26 15.27 7.71
N GLN A 107 11.96 16.04 6.87
CA GLN A 107 11.93 17.50 6.95
C GLN A 107 10.54 18.07 6.69
N LEU A 108 9.83 17.54 5.67
CA LEU A 108 8.45 17.93 5.40
C LEU A 108 7.53 17.66 6.60
N GLN A 109 7.73 16.54 7.30
CA GLN A 109 6.97 16.23 8.51
C GLN A 109 7.24 17.26 9.62
N GLU A 110 8.50 17.59 9.86
CA GLU A 110 8.88 18.61 10.85
C GLU A 110 8.27 19.97 10.52
N ASP A 111 8.39 20.42 9.27
CA ASP A 111 7.85 21.70 8.81
C ASP A 111 6.30 21.74 8.93
N THR A 112 5.64 20.63 8.61
CA THR A 112 4.18 20.51 8.76
C THR A 112 3.77 20.59 10.23
N LEU A 113 4.46 19.84 11.11
CA LEU A 113 4.16 19.79 12.53
C LEU A 113 4.39 21.14 13.23
N ALA A 114 5.31 21.96 12.72
CA ALA A 114 5.53 23.31 13.24
C ALA A 114 4.32 24.25 12.97
N GLN A 115 3.48 23.92 11.98
CA GLN A 115 2.34 24.75 11.58
C GLN A 115 1.02 24.33 12.20
N ILE A 116 0.88 23.11 12.72
CA ILE A 116 -0.35 22.63 13.34
C ILE A 116 -0.42 22.98 14.83
N LYS A 117 -1.62 23.11 15.37
CA LYS A 117 -1.89 23.45 16.78
C LYS A 117 -1.36 22.35 17.73
N ASP A 118 -1.09 22.73 18.98
CA ASP A 118 -0.53 21.81 19.97
C ASP A 118 -1.54 20.76 20.50
N ASP A 119 -2.84 20.99 20.29
CA ASP A 119 -3.91 20.07 20.69
C ASP A 119 -4.45 19.23 19.50
N ASP A 120 -3.72 19.21 18.40
CA ASP A 120 -4.09 18.57 17.14
C ASP A 120 -3.22 17.33 16.83
N PHE A 121 -3.49 16.70 15.71
CA PHE A 121 -2.77 15.53 15.21
C PHE A 121 -2.43 15.69 13.73
N TYR A 122 -1.52 14.86 13.22
CA TYR A 122 -1.25 14.74 11.79
C TYR A 122 -0.82 13.33 11.41
N ILE A 123 -1.26 12.88 10.23
CA ILE A 123 -0.98 11.53 9.72
C ILE A 123 -0.16 11.65 8.43
N PHE A 124 0.93 10.88 8.36
CA PHE A 124 1.76 10.76 7.16
C PHE A 124 1.76 9.33 6.67
N PHE A 125 1.56 9.16 5.36
CA PHE A 125 1.67 7.87 4.67
C PHE A 125 2.68 7.93 3.55
N ILE A 126 3.43 6.84 3.40
CA ILE A 126 4.20 6.53 2.20
C ILE A 126 3.69 5.17 1.71
N VAL A 127 3.35 5.10 0.42
CA VAL A 127 2.81 3.88 -0.18
C VAL A 127 3.56 3.51 -1.45
N ASN A 128 3.44 2.27 -1.93
CA ASN A 128 3.98 1.85 -3.22
C ASN A 128 3.00 0.96 -4.00
N LYS A 129 3.33 0.64 -5.24
CA LYS A 129 2.49 -0.21 -6.12
C LYS A 129 2.35 -1.64 -5.59
N SER A 130 3.25 -2.11 -4.75
CA SER A 130 3.14 -3.40 -4.04
C SER A 130 2.20 -3.38 -2.86
N ARG A 131 1.41 -2.30 -2.69
CA ARG A 131 0.43 -2.14 -1.59
C ARG A 131 1.06 -2.10 -0.19
N THR A 132 2.36 -1.88 -0.10
CA THR A 132 3.04 -1.64 1.18
C THR A 132 2.72 -0.23 1.66
N ILE A 133 2.49 -0.07 2.93
CA ILE A 133 2.18 1.21 3.58
C ILE A 133 3.17 1.42 4.72
N TRP A 134 3.79 2.58 4.75
CA TRP A 134 4.40 3.15 5.93
C TRP A 134 3.50 4.25 6.46
N CYS A 135 3.32 4.30 7.78
CA CYS A 135 2.46 5.25 8.45
C CYS A 135 3.17 5.85 9.66
N ARG A 136 2.95 7.13 9.89
CA ARG A 136 3.29 7.83 11.14
C ARG A 136 2.15 8.76 11.53
N LEU A 137 1.66 8.59 12.74
CA LEU A 137 0.69 9.45 13.37
C LEU A 137 1.37 10.26 14.47
N TYR A 138 1.32 11.57 14.38
CA TYR A 138 1.70 12.50 15.43
C TYR A 138 0.47 12.98 16.18
N ASP A 139 0.36 12.66 17.45
CA ASP A 139 -0.64 13.21 18.35
C ASP A 139 0.02 14.26 19.23
N LYS A 140 -0.09 15.53 18.83
CA LYS A 140 0.52 16.66 19.58
C LYS A 140 -0.12 16.86 20.93
N LYS A 141 -1.40 16.55 21.09
CA LYS A 141 -2.10 16.66 22.36
C LYS A 141 -1.51 15.79 23.45
N THR A 142 -1.09 14.56 23.10
CA THR A 142 -0.47 13.63 24.05
C THR A 142 1.05 13.64 23.97
N GLY A 143 1.63 14.27 22.95
CA GLY A 143 3.06 14.23 22.64
C GLY A 143 3.55 12.86 22.19
N LEU A 144 2.65 12.00 21.69
CA LEU A 144 3.00 10.66 21.26
C LEU A 144 3.16 10.58 19.74
N ILE A 145 4.09 9.73 19.33
CA ILE A 145 4.31 9.36 17.93
C ILE A 145 4.02 7.86 17.81
N TYR A 146 3.20 7.51 16.83
CA TYR A 146 2.87 6.13 16.52
C TYR A 146 3.40 5.79 15.13
N GLU A 147 4.16 4.71 15.04
CA GLU A 147 4.68 4.17 13.78
C GLU A 147 3.72 3.10 13.21
N THR A 148 3.99 2.63 12.01
CA THR A 148 3.17 1.62 11.29
C THR A 148 2.76 0.42 12.16
N ASN A 149 3.64 -0.05 13.04
CA ASN A 149 3.35 -1.19 13.91
C ASN A 149 2.60 -0.83 15.20
N ASP A 150 2.43 0.46 15.47
CA ASP A 150 1.74 0.99 16.66
C ASP A 150 0.31 1.43 16.35
N VAL A 151 -0.14 1.30 15.11
CA VAL A 151 -1.48 1.68 14.65
C VAL A 151 -2.16 0.49 13.96
N GLU A 152 -3.48 0.46 14.02
CA GLU A 152 -4.30 -0.45 13.22
C GLU A 152 -4.82 0.30 12.00
N ILE A 153 -4.50 -0.18 10.78
CA ILE A 153 -4.98 0.40 9.53
C ILE A 153 -6.14 -0.44 9.00
N ILE A 154 -7.34 0.13 9.03
CA ILE A 154 -8.57 -0.51 8.56
C ILE A 154 -8.84 -0.10 7.11
N LYS A 155 -8.86 -1.10 6.23
CA LYS A 155 -9.24 -0.95 4.82
C LYS A 155 -10.77 -1.04 4.71
N PRO A 156 -11.40 -0.27 3.82
CA PRO A 156 -12.82 -0.42 3.54
C PRO A 156 -13.11 -1.84 3.03
N ARG A 157 -14.27 -2.34 3.41
CA ARG A 157 -14.73 -3.65 2.92
C ARG A 157 -15.03 -3.57 1.43
N ASN A 158 -14.45 -4.47 0.65
CA ASN A 158 -14.73 -4.59 -0.77
C ASN A 158 -15.76 -5.72 -1.00
N PRO A 159 -17.01 -5.40 -1.40
CA PRO A 159 -18.03 -6.42 -1.64
C PRO A 159 -17.64 -7.43 -2.72
N MET A 160 -16.82 -7.03 -3.69
CA MET A 160 -16.32 -7.94 -4.73
C MET A 160 -15.33 -8.95 -4.19
N GLN A 161 -14.56 -8.60 -3.18
CA GLN A 161 -13.66 -9.54 -2.51
C GLN A 161 -14.45 -10.62 -1.75
N ASP A 162 -15.49 -10.25 -1.04
CA ASP A 162 -16.40 -11.20 -0.36
C ASP A 162 -17.04 -12.16 -1.36
N TRP A 163 -17.49 -11.63 -2.51
CA TRP A 163 -18.01 -12.43 -3.60
C TRP A 163 -16.96 -13.39 -4.18
N ALA A 164 -15.74 -12.89 -4.44
CA ALA A 164 -14.64 -13.69 -4.96
C ALA A 164 -14.24 -14.82 -4.00
N GLU A 165 -14.12 -14.52 -2.70
CA GLU A 165 -13.84 -15.53 -1.68
C GLU A 165 -14.92 -16.63 -1.65
N LYS A 166 -16.20 -16.24 -1.65
CA LYS A 166 -17.30 -17.17 -1.65
C LYS A 166 -17.27 -18.05 -2.90
N THR A 167 -17.18 -17.42 -4.07
CA THR A 167 -17.17 -18.10 -5.37
C THR A 167 -15.98 -19.05 -5.51
N SER A 168 -14.80 -18.61 -5.03
CA SER A 168 -13.60 -19.47 -5.05
C SER A 168 -13.77 -20.69 -4.16
N LYS A 169 -14.30 -20.54 -2.95
CA LYS A 169 -14.57 -21.68 -2.04
C LYS A 169 -15.57 -22.66 -2.60
N GLU A 170 -16.56 -22.18 -3.33
CA GLU A 170 -17.65 -23.00 -3.88
C GLU A 170 -17.26 -23.69 -5.20
N ASN A 171 -16.45 -23.04 -6.04
CA ASN A 171 -16.27 -23.43 -7.43
C ASN A 171 -14.82 -23.75 -7.84
N ILE A 172 -13.81 -23.42 -7.01
CA ILE A 172 -12.41 -23.65 -7.35
C ILE A 172 -11.85 -24.78 -6.48
N ILE A 173 -11.50 -25.89 -7.13
CA ILE A 173 -10.85 -27.03 -6.48
C ILE A 173 -9.36 -26.98 -6.80
N LEU A 174 -8.55 -26.64 -5.81
CA LEU A 174 -7.10 -26.67 -5.97
C LEU A 174 -6.60 -28.12 -6.03
N PRO A 175 -5.69 -28.46 -6.95
CA PRO A 175 -5.11 -29.78 -7.01
C PRO A 175 -4.38 -30.09 -5.70
N LYS A 176 -4.57 -31.33 -5.18
CA LYS A 176 -3.82 -31.76 -4.00
C LYS A 176 -2.33 -31.80 -4.32
N LYS A 177 -1.50 -31.10 -3.52
CA LYS A 177 -0.03 -31.22 -3.64
C LYS A 177 0.35 -32.69 -3.53
N VAL A 178 0.80 -33.28 -4.64
CA VAL A 178 1.34 -34.64 -4.64
C VAL A 178 2.77 -34.53 -4.13
N THR A 179 2.97 -34.77 -2.84
CA THR A 179 4.31 -34.97 -2.29
C THR A 179 4.83 -36.29 -2.86
N GLN A 180 5.52 -36.24 -3.99
CA GLN A 180 6.32 -37.38 -4.44
C GLN A 180 7.46 -37.57 -3.42
N LYS A 181 7.29 -38.56 -2.55
CA LYS A 181 8.41 -39.11 -1.79
C LYS A 181 9.29 -39.82 -2.80
N THR A 182 10.34 -39.14 -3.30
CA THR A 182 11.39 -39.82 -4.04
C THR A 182 12.02 -40.84 -3.08
N PRO A 183 12.01 -42.14 -3.42
CA PRO A 183 12.75 -43.11 -2.62
C PRO A 183 14.22 -42.81 -2.81
N TYR A 184 14.91 -42.45 -1.72
CA TYR A 184 16.34 -42.27 -1.69
C TYR A 184 16.97 -43.65 -1.81
N ASN A 185 17.28 -44.10 -3.04
CA ASN A 185 18.06 -45.27 -3.30
C ASN A 185 19.55 -44.97 -3.07
N LYS A 186 20.06 -45.34 -1.91
CA LYS A 186 21.46 -45.48 -1.61
C LYS A 186 21.92 -46.79 -2.27
N HIS A 187 22.58 -46.74 -3.40
CA HIS A 187 23.63 -47.63 -3.94
C HIS A 187 23.66 -47.61 -5.46
N SER A 188 24.72 -47.10 -6.03
CA SER A 188 25.75 -47.89 -6.73
C SER A 188 26.68 -47.02 -7.52
N ASN A 189 27.94 -47.32 -7.43
CA ASN A 189 29.02 -46.84 -8.28
C ASN A 189 28.81 -47.27 -9.74
N GLY A 190 29.01 -46.33 -10.67
CA GLY A 190 29.10 -46.68 -12.08
C GLY A 190 28.55 -45.57 -12.99
N LEU A 191 29.45 -44.80 -13.61
CA LEU A 191 29.15 -43.98 -14.76
C LEU A 191 28.62 -44.83 -15.92
N PRO A 192 27.62 -44.37 -16.68
CA PRO A 192 27.95 -43.77 -17.96
C PRO A 192 27.19 -42.49 -18.30
N GLN A 193 27.82 -41.65 -19.10
CA GLN A 193 27.29 -40.46 -19.70
C GLN A 193 26.05 -40.76 -20.54
N ASN A 194 24.92 -40.13 -20.20
CA ASN A 194 23.95 -39.72 -21.23
C ASN A 194 23.17 -38.51 -20.68
N LYS A 195 23.13 -37.46 -21.49
CA LYS A 195 22.43 -36.23 -21.25
C LYS A 195 20.94 -36.51 -21.10
N ALA A 196 20.44 -36.53 -19.89
CA ALA A 196 19.01 -36.41 -19.60
C ALA A 196 18.81 -35.10 -18.83
N TYR A 197 17.90 -34.34 -19.32
CA TYR A 197 17.51 -33.03 -18.77
C TYR A 197 17.25 -33.15 -17.27
N GLN A 198 18.09 -32.50 -16.46
CA GLN A 198 17.82 -32.29 -15.04
C GLN A 198 16.77 -31.18 -14.92
N ASN A 199 15.54 -31.57 -14.66
CA ASN A 199 14.54 -30.65 -14.15
C ASN A 199 14.92 -30.22 -12.73
N TYR A 200 15.52 -29.06 -12.60
CA TYR A 200 15.69 -28.41 -11.31
C TYR A 200 14.34 -27.83 -10.90
N TYR A 201 13.65 -28.52 -10.03
CA TYR A 201 12.53 -27.91 -9.28
C TYR A 201 13.14 -27.07 -8.15
N TYR A 202 13.17 -25.77 -8.34
CA TYR A 202 13.26 -24.85 -7.22
C TYR A 202 11.86 -24.74 -6.62
N SER A 203 11.73 -25.12 -5.37
CA SER A 203 10.55 -24.78 -4.55
C SER A 203 10.71 -23.33 -4.09
N THR A 204 10.19 -22.40 -4.87
CA THR A 204 9.83 -21.06 -4.43
C THR A 204 8.33 -20.96 -4.55
N ASP A 205 7.71 -20.12 -3.72
CA ASP A 205 6.25 -19.91 -3.68
C ASP A 205 5.66 -19.26 -4.96
N ASP A 206 6.31 -19.44 -6.12
CA ASP A 206 5.98 -18.92 -7.45
C ASP A 206 5.24 -19.94 -8.34
N ASP A 207 4.48 -20.89 -7.77
CA ASP A 207 3.72 -21.90 -8.53
C ASP A 207 2.62 -21.29 -9.45
N ASP A 208 2.33 -19.99 -9.34
CA ASP A 208 1.33 -19.31 -10.17
C ASP A 208 1.81 -18.95 -11.58
N MET A 209 3.13 -18.97 -11.86
CA MET A 209 3.65 -18.58 -13.18
C MET A 209 3.71 -19.71 -14.22
N MET A 210 3.65 -20.98 -13.82
CA MET A 210 3.74 -22.10 -14.76
C MET A 210 2.46 -22.40 -15.54
N LEU A 211 1.29 -22.11 -14.96
CA LEU A 211 0.00 -22.34 -15.64
C LEU A 211 -0.24 -21.37 -16.82
N TYR A 212 0.38 -20.18 -16.77
CA TYR A 212 0.26 -19.16 -17.84
C TYR A 212 1.05 -19.53 -19.11
N ASN A 213 2.14 -20.29 -19.00
CA ASN A 213 2.96 -20.66 -20.16
C ASN A 213 2.32 -21.77 -21.02
N ASP A 214 1.61 -22.72 -20.41
CA ASP A 214 0.97 -23.81 -21.15
C ASP A 214 -0.26 -23.34 -21.95
N GLU A 215 -1.03 -22.38 -21.41
CA GLU A 215 -2.13 -21.77 -22.17
C GLU A 215 -1.62 -20.88 -23.30
N TYR A 216 -0.55 -20.12 -23.08
CA TYR A 216 0.04 -19.25 -24.10
C TYR A 216 0.57 -20.07 -25.31
N GLU A 217 1.27 -21.19 -25.08
CA GLU A 217 1.72 -22.08 -26.15
C GLU A 217 0.56 -22.80 -26.85
N TYR A 218 -0.51 -23.15 -26.13
CA TYR A 218 -1.72 -23.72 -26.72
C TYR A 218 -2.40 -22.74 -27.69
N TYR A 219 -2.55 -21.48 -27.35
CA TYR A 219 -3.12 -20.45 -28.24
C TYR A 219 -2.22 -20.10 -29.41
N LYS A 220 -0.90 -20.12 -29.24
CA LYS A 220 0.07 -19.86 -30.28
C LYS A 220 0.06 -20.95 -31.37
N SER A 221 -0.13 -22.19 -30.98
CA SER A 221 -0.20 -23.34 -31.90
C SER A 221 -1.47 -23.33 -32.80
N ARG A 222 -2.55 -22.63 -32.39
CA ARG A 222 -3.80 -22.50 -33.16
C ARG A 222 -3.82 -21.33 -34.15
N ARG A 223 -2.89 -20.35 -34.03
CA ARG A 223 -2.82 -19.20 -34.93
C ARG A 223 -2.08 -19.47 -36.24
N ASN A 224 -1.41 -20.61 -36.35
CA ASN A 224 -0.60 -20.99 -37.52
C ASN A 224 -1.22 -22.18 -38.30
N LYS A 225 -2.53 -22.35 -38.25
CA LYS A 225 -3.27 -23.28 -39.12
C LYS A 225 -4.32 -22.57 -39.94
#